data_194d0158bb668092512ab88eda6a9c57
#
_entry.id   194d0158bb668092512ab88eda6a9c57
#
_cell.length_a   1.000
_cell.length_b   1.000
_cell.length_c   1.000
_cell.angle_alpha   90.00
_cell.angle_beta   90.00
_cell.angle_gamma   90.00
#
_symmetry.space_group_name_H-M   'P 1'
#
loop_
_entity.id
_entity.type
_entity.pdbx_description
1 polymer ?
#
loop_
_entity_poly.entity_id
_entity_poly.type
_entity_poly.pdbx_seq_one_letter_code
_entity_poly.pdbx_strand_id
1 'polypeptide(L)'
;VMENRNVDTQWVADESYKDIISGKTTTKKAGLDWGLVDVVEEDEEFDSRMIEKFGASEDDEDELNLVYYRPYLASFDDELPSKSKNEIKVVTVEGTIMGGDVLFGQAGSKGVVAMLKEAHEDEDTKAIVLRVNSPGGSVVDSDYMRWEIKKAQDKGIPVIVSMGSLAASGGYWISSLADKIYAEADTITGSIGVYGTLFSFEKIYDWMGINYDGYSTTKYGAFDFTAMDWPEEFSAAFKAGI
;
A
#
# COMPACT_ATOMS: atom_id res chain seq x y z
N VAL A 1 -1.37 20.65 -8.12
CA VAL A 1 -0.77 21.27 -6.90
C VAL A 1 0.39 22.17 -7.29
N MET A 2 1.25 21.74 -8.20
CA MET A 2 2.47 22.47 -8.60
C MET A 2 2.21 23.72 -9.45
N GLU A 3 1.18 23.75 -10.27
CA GLU A 3 0.79 24.93 -11.05
C GLU A 3 0.49 26.16 -10.19
N ASN A 4 -0.02 25.95 -8.98
CA ASN A 4 -0.36 27.04 -8.05
C ASN A 4 0.85 27.59 -7.27
N ARG A 5 2.01 26.92 -7.31
CA ARG A 5 3.20 27.31 -6.56
C ARG A 5 4.31 27.94 -7.41
N ASN A 6 4.12 27.99 -8.73
CA ASN A 6 5.13 28.50 -9.68
C ASN A 6 6.51 27.86 -9.50
N VAL A 7 6.53 26.53 -9.28
CA VAL A 7 7.76 25.77 -9.09
C VAL A 7 8.14 25.06 -10.38
N ASP A 8 9.41 25.15 -10.78
CA ASP A 8 9.95 24.36 -11.90
C ASP A 8 10.08 22.88 -11.46
N THR A 9 9.05 22.13 -11.75
CA THR A 9 8.96 20.72 -11.35
C THR A 9 10.00 19.84 -12.05
N GLN A 10 10.38 20.17 -13.29
CA GLN A 10 11.38 19.43 -14.02
C GLN A 10 12.77 19.61 -13.40
N TRP A 11 13.10 20.85 -13.03
CA TRP A 11 14.36 21.13 -12.34
C TRP A 11 14.39 20.47 -10.97
N VAL A 12 13.28 20.50 -10.20
CA VAL A 12 13.18 19.83 -8.91
C VAL A 12 13.42 18.33 -9.04
N ALA A 13 12.85 17.69 -10.05
CA ALA A 13 12.99 16.26 -10.28
C ALA A 13 14.42 15.86 -10.74
N ASP A 14 14.99 16.63 -11.66
CA ASP A 14 16.17 16.19 -12.39
C ASP A 14 17.49 16.80 -11.86
N GLU A 15 17.44 17.97 -11.25
CA GLU A 15 18.65 18.75 -10.92
C GLU A 15 18.81 19.10 -9.43
N SER A 16 17.67 19.24 -8.70
CA SER A 16 17.68 19.76 -7.34
C SER A 16 18.55 18.97 -6.36
N TYR A 17 18.63 17.65 -6.52
CA TYR A 17 19.43 16.77 -5.67
C TYR A 17 20.92 17.14 -5.68
N LYS A 18 21.42 17.74 -6.76
CA LYS A 18 22.83 18.17 -6.89
C LYS A 18 23.17 19.26 -5.87
N ASP A 19 22.25 20.15 -5.59
CA ASP A 19 22.43 21.22 -4.60
C ASP A 19 22.49 20.66 -3.18
N ILE A 20 21.75 19.58 -2.89
CA ILE A 20 21.80 18.88 -1.61
C ILE A 20 23.12 18.11 -1.47
N ILE A 21 23.50 17.32 -2.47
CA ILE A 21 24.71 16.49 -2.45
C ILE A 21 25.98 17.37 -2.36
N SER A 22 25.99 18.52 -3.04
CA SER A 22 27.12 19.46 -2.99
C SER A 22 27.20 20.28 -1.69
N GLY A 23 26.23 20.15 -0.80
CA GLY A 23 26.15 20.90 0.45
C GLY A 23 25.76 22.37 0.27
N LYS A 24 25.28 22.77 -0.90
CA LYS A 24 24.81 24.12 -1.18
C LYS A 24 23.53 24.44 -0.39
N THR A 25 22.70 23.44 -0.17
CA THR A 25 21.52 23.51 0.69
C THR A 25 21.32 22.21 1.48
N THR A 26 20.44 22.24 2.46
CA THR A 26 20.00 21.04 3.20
C THR A 26 18.60 20.66 2.76
N THR A 27 18.18 19.41 2.96
CA THR A 27 16.84 18.94 2.63
C THR A 27 15.75 19.80 3.28
N LYS A 28 15.95 20.17 4.55
CA LYS A 28 15.04 21.05 5.32
C LYS A 28 14.91 22.43 4.68
N LYS A 29 16.03 23.06 4.33
CA LYS A 29 16.07 24.40 3.74
C LYS A 29 15.60 24.39 2.28
N ALA A 30 15.94 23.33 1.54
CA ALA A 30 15.57 23.18 0.13
C ALA A 30 14.05 23.25 -0.11
N GLY A 31 13.27 22.64 0.76
CA GLY A 31 11.80 22.68 0.67
C GLY A 31 11.24 24.10 0.66
N LEU A 32 11.81 24.99 1.52
CA LEU A 32 11.43 26.41 1.58
C LEU A 32 11.99 27.18 0.38
N ASP A 33 13.29 27.05 0.11
CA ASP A 33 13.97 27.81 -0.96
C ASP A 33 13.37 27.53 -2.34
N TRP A 34 12.84 26.31 -2.55
CA TRP A 34 12.22 25.90 -3.80
C TRP A 34 10.71 26.08 -3.84
N GLY A 35 10.10 26.61 -2.77
CA GLY A 35 8.66 26.84 -2.70
C GLY A 35 7.82 25.57 -2.64
N LEU A 36 8.41 24.44 -2.28
CA LEU A 36 7.68 23.17 -2.14
C LEU A 36 6.83 23.14 -0.87
N VAL A 37 7.31 23.80 0.19
CA VAL A 37 6.62 23.97 1.46
C VAL A 37 6.65 25.43 1.89
N ASP A 38 5.67 25.85 2.66
CA ASP A 38 5.53 27.24 3.10
C ASP A 38 6.27 27.49 4.42
N VAL A 39 6.34 26.47 5.27
CA VAL A 39 6.98 26.54 6.59
C VAL A 39 7.70 25.21 6.86
N VAL A 40 8.80 25.30 7.58
CA VAL A 40 9.48 24.18 8.19
C VAL A 40 9.72 24.53 9.66
N GLU A 41 9.00 23.87 10.52
CA GLU A 41 8.99 24.11 11.97
C GLU A 41 9.01 22.79 12.73
N GLU A 42 9.32 22.81 13.99
CA GLU A 42 9.21 21.64 14.88
C GLU A 42 7.75 21.52 15.36
N ASP A 43 7.35 20.36 15.87
CA ASP A 43 5.95 20.07 16.26
C ASP A 43 5.44 21.08 17.31
N GLU A 44 6.24 21.44 18.29
CA GLU A 44 5.89 22.42 19.33
C GLU A 44 5.66 23.85 18.76
N GLU A 45 6.44 24.23 17.73
CA GLU A 45 6.26 25.51 17.04
C GLU A 45 4.99 25.51 16.19
N PHE A 46 4.70 24.38 15.54
CA PHE A 46 3.46 24.18 14.81
C PHE A 46 2.25 24.28 15.72
N ASP A 47 2.26 23.57 16.85
CA ASP A 47 1.16 23.56 17.81
C ASP A 47 0.92 24.97 18.37
N SER A 48 1.99 25.67 18.77
CA SER A 48 1.91 27.05 19.25
C SER A 48 1.27 28.00 18.23
N ARG A 49 1.69 27.89 16.96
CA ARG A 49 1.15 28.67 15.86
C ARG A 49 -0.31 28.32 15.55
N MET A 50 -0.69 27.04 15.71
CA MET A 50 -2.10 26.62 15.52
C MET A 50 -2.97 27.10 16.68
N ILE A 51 -2.46 27.05 17.92
CA ILE A 51 -3.15 27.59 19.11
C ILE A 51 -3.38 29.11 18.95
N GLU A 52 -2.37 29.86 18.51
CA GLU A 52 -2.51 31.30 18.24
C GLU A 52 -3.58 31.59 17.20
N LYS A 53 -3.68 30.75 16.17
CA LYS A 53 -4.58 30.96 15.04
C LYS A 53 -6.02 30.49 15.29
N PHE A 54 -6.19 29.38 15.99
CA PHE A 54 -7.47 28.69 16.11
C PHE A 54 -7.96 28.53 17.55
N GLY A 55 -7.15 28.89 18.54
CA GLY A 55 -7.41 28.73 19.94
C GLY A 55 -6.94 27.43 20.54
N ALA A 56 -6.71 27.45 21.84
CA ALA A 56 -6.40 26.28 22.65
C ALA A 56 -7.64 25.45 22.99
N SER A 57 -7.42 24.23 23.46
CA SER A 57 -8.46 23.40 24.07
C SER A 57 -9.09 24.11 25.28
N GLU A 58 -10.37 23.80 25.57
CA GLU A 58 -11.04 24.31 26.77
C GLU A 58 -10.46 23.70 28.06
N ASP A 59 -9.86 22.54 27.96
CA ASP A 59 -9.34 21.77 29.10
C ASP A 59 -7.86 22.03 29.37
N ASP A 60 -7.09 22.47 28.35
CA ASP A 60 -5.65 22.73 28.46
C ASP A 60 -5.22 23.84 27.47
N GLU A 61 -4.60 24.90 28.02
CA GLU A 61 -4.15 26.07 27.24
C GLU A 61 -2.94 25.76 26.34
N ASP A 62 -2.22 24.69 26.62
CA ASP A 62 -1.09 24.21 25.83
C ASP A 62 -1.49 23.17 24.78
N GLU A 63 -2.74 22.74 24.75
CA GLU A 63 -3.26 21.80 23.76
C GLU A 63 -4.09 22.47 22.68
N LEU A 64 -3.98 21.92 21.45
CA LEU A 64 -4.79 22.35 20.31
C LEU A 64 -6.27 22.03 20.51
N ASN A 65 -7.13 22.97 20.17
CA ASN A 65 -8.58 22.74 20.06
C ASN A 65 -8.88 21.87 18.83
N LEU A 66 -8.82 20.56 18.98
CA LEU A 66 -8.96 19.60 17.90
C LEU A 66 -10.34 18.94 17.88
N VAL A 67 -10.92 18.86 16.72
CA VAL A 67 -12.06 18.00 16.46
C VAL A 67 -11.58 16.78 15.69
N TYR A 68 -11.67 15.60 16.29
CA TYR A 68 -11.32 14.37 15.62
C TYR A 68 -12.24 14.09 14.43
N TYR A 69 -11.67 13.61 13.35
CA TYR A 69 -12.36 13.34 12.09
C TYR A 69 -13.66 12.51 12.24
N ARG A 70 -13.65 11.46 13.05
CA ARG A 70 -14.84 10.59 13.23
C ARG A 70 -16.00 11.29 13.94
N PRO A 71 -15.82 11.99 15.11
CA PRO A 71 -16.87 12.80 15.70
C PRO A 71 -17.36 13.94 14.77
N TYR A 72 -16.44 14.56 14.03
CA TYR A 72 -16.80 15.58 13.05
C TYR A 72 -17.73 15.02 11.96
N LEU A 73 -17.39 13.86 11.38
CA LEU A 73 -18.28 13.21 10.39
C LEU A 73 -19.61 12.79 11.01
N ALA A 74 -19.62 12.25 12.22
CA ALA A 74 -20.84 11.85 12.90
C ALA A 74 -21.79 13.02 13.15
N SER A 75 -21.29 14.25 13.23
CA SER A 75 -22.14 15.44 13.37
C SER A 75 -23.00 15.75 12.14
N PHE A 76 -22.72 15.12 10.99
CA PHE A 76 -23.49 15.25 9.75
C PHE A 76 -24.42 14.07 9.49
N ASP A 77 -24.47 13.06 10.38
CA ASP A 77 -25.29 11.85 10.16
C ASP A 77 -26.80 12.15 9.96
N ASP A 78 -27.31 13.22 10.56
CA ASP A 78 -28.69 13.66 10.40
C ASP A 78 -28.98 14.26 9.00
N GLU A 79 -27.95 14.63 8.24
CA GLU A 79 -28.07 15.23 6.90
C GLU A 79 -27.86 14.18 5.80
N LEU A 80 -27.48 12.96 6.15
CA LEU A 80 -27.31 11.89 5.15
C LEU A 80 -28.70 11.45 4.62
N PRO A 81 -28.85 11.30 3.30
CA PRO A 81 -30.12 10.87 2.73
C PRO A 81 -30.53 9.50 3.29
N SER A 82 -31.83 9.32 3.47
CA SER A 82 -32.42 8.09 3.98
C SER A 82 -31.84 6.88 3.21
N LYS A 83 -31.60 5.78 3.93
CA LYS A 83 -31.06 4.52 3.37
C LYS A 83 -31.80 4.14 2.09
N SER A 84 -31.09 4.25 0.97
CA SER A 84 -31.53 3.68 -0.29
C SER A 84 -31.51 2.16 -0.18
N LYS A 85 -32.46 1.47 -0.81
CA LYS A 85 -32.37 0.03 -0.99
C LYS A 85 -31.32 -0.38 -2.03
N ASN A 86 -30.72 0.58 -2.73
CA ASN A 86 -29.63 0.33 -3.68
C ASN A 86 -28.35 0.89 -3.07
N GLU A 87 -27.41 0.02 -2.77
CA GLU A 87 -26.15 0.37 -2.13
C GLU A 87 -24.97 0.19 -3.08
N ILE A 88 -24.02 1.08 -2.97
CA ILE A 88 -22.68 0.92 -3.56
C ILE A 88 -21.71 0.68 -2.41
N LYS A 89 -21.17 -0.52 -2.34
CA LYS A 89 -20.19 -0.87 -1.30
C LYS A 89 -18.81 -0.41 -1.72
N VAL A 90 -18.12 0.28 -0.82
CA VAL A 90 -16.72 0.68 -1.02
C VAL A 90 -15.83 -0.20 -0.16
N VAL A 91 -14.98 -0.99 -0.80
CA VAL A 91 -13.99 -1.85 -0.14
C VAL A 91 -12.61 -1.26 -0.37
N THR A 92 -11.89 -0.97 0.71
CA THR A 92 -10.55 -0.38 0.65
C THR A 92 -9.48 -1.44 0.86
N VAL A 93 -8.48 -1.43 -0.03
CA VAL A 93 -7.26 -2.23 0.07
C VAL A 93 -6.09 -1.27 0.17
N GLU A 94 -5.57 -1.10 1.37
CA GLU A 94 -4.52 -0.12 1.65
C GLU A 94 -3.30 -0.76 2.30
N GLY A 95 -2.11 -0.43 1.77
CA GLY A 95 -0.83 -0.97 2.23
C GLY A 95 -0.49 -2.33 1.64
N THR A 96 0.54 -2.96 2.19
CA THR A 96 1.06 -4.24 1.70
C THR A 96 0.06 -5.37 1.92
N ILE A 97 -0.24 -6.15 0.88
CA ILE A 97 -1.13 -7.31 0.96
C ILE A 97 -0.43 -8.45 1.70
N MET A 98 -1.03 -8.90 2.79
CA MET A 98 -0.49 -9.96 3.64
C MET A 98 -1.59 -10.93 4.10
N GLY A 99 -1.18 -12.12 4.51
CA GLY A 99 -2.08 -13.16 5.01
C GLY A 99 -2.66 -12.82 6.39
N GLY A 100 -3.91 -13.24 6.60
CA GLY A 100 -4.56 -13.18 7.90
C GLY A 100 -5.08 -11.81 8.33
N ASP A 101 -5.16 -11.63 9.64
CA ASP A 101 -5.46 -10.36 10.30
C ASP A 101 -4.14 -9.61 10.52
N VAL A 102 -4.07 -8.36 10.11
CA VAL A 102 -2.82 -7.56 10.11
C VAL A 102 -2.97 -6.28 10.92
N LEU A 103 -1.82 -5.67 11.21
CA LEU A 103 -1.74 -4.40 11.90
C LEU A 103 -2.13 -3.24 10.97
N PHE A 104 -2.36 -2.08 11.56
CA PHE A 104 -2.63 -0.83 10.85
C PHE A 104 -1.59 -0.56 9.74
N GLY A 105 -2.05 -0.08 8.59
CA GLY A 105 -1.18 0.22 7.44
C GLY A 105 -0.86 -0.97 6.53
N GLN A 106 -1.53 -2.10 6.73
CA GLN A 106 -1.41 -3.29 5.89
C GLN A 106 -2.79 -3.78 5.43
N ALA A 107 -2.84 -4.40 4.24
CA ALA A 107 -4.05 -5.01 3.70
C ALA A 107 -4.10 -6.51 4.06
N GLY A 108 -4.76 -6.84 5.16
CA GLY A 108 -4.97 -8.22 5.58
C GLY A 108 -5.99 -8.94 4.70
N SER A 109 -5.60 -10.05 4.11
CA SER A 109 -6.47 -10.80 3.18
C SER A 109 -7.76 -11.23 3.83
N LYS A 110 -7.73 -11.67 5.09
CA LYS A 110 -8.91 -12.13 5.81
C LYS A 110 -9.98 -11.03 5.96
N GLY A 111 -9.55 -9.81 6.29
CA GLY A 111 -10.46 -8.67 6.42
C GLY A 111 -11.03 -8.22 5.08
N VAL A 112 -10.17 -8.08 4.05
CA VAL A 112 -10.62 -7.66 2.72
C VAL A 112 -11.54 -8.70 2.08
N VAL A 113 -11.20 -9.99 2.17
CA VAL A 113 -12.04 -11.09 1.69
C VAL A 113 -13.41 -11.10 2.39
N ALA A 114 -13.44 -10.88 3.71
CA ALA A 114 -14.70 -10.80 4.46
C ALA A 114 -15.56 -9.61 3.99
N MET A 115 -14.98 -8.42 3.80
CA MET A 115 -15.69 -7.25 3.28
C MET A 115 -16.23 -7.47 1.86
N LEU A 116 -15.42 -8.06 0.97
CA LEU A 116 -15.85 -8.40 -0.40
C LEU A 116 -16.98 -9.42 -0.41
N LYS A 117 -16.88 -10.42 0.46
CA LYS A 117 -17.90 -11.46 0.62
C LYS A 117 -19.21 -10.85 1.13
N GLU A 118 -19.16 -10.06 2.20
CA GLU A 118 -20.34 -9.34 2.70
C GLU A 118 -20.96 -8.47 1.61
N ALA A 119 -20.12 -7.72 0.87
CA ALA A 119 -20.58 -6.84 -0.19
C ALA A 119 -21.36 -7.59 -1.30
N HIS A 120 -20.90 -8.76 -1.75
CA HIS A 120 -21.58 -9.49 -2.81
C HIS A 120 -22.66 -10.46 -2.31
N GLU A 121 -22.78 -10.70 -1.01
CA GLU A 121 -23.87 -11.47 -0.40
C GLU A 121 -25.07 -10.60 -0.03
N ASP A 122 -24.89 -9.28 0.08
CA ASP A 122 -25.94 -8.32 0.37
C ASP A 122 -26.81 -8.06 -0.88
N GLU A 123 -28.11 -8.34 -0.79
CA GLU A 123 -29.08 -8.17 -1.90
C GLU A 123 -29.28 -6.71 -2.30
N ASP A 124 -29.01 -5.77 -1.41
CA ASP A 124 -29.12 -4.34 -1.67
C ASP A 124 -27.90 -3.79 -2.42
N THR A 125 -26.79 -4.52 -2.51
CA THR A 125 -25.58 -4.13 -3.24
C THR A 125 -25.81 -4.16 -4.75
N LYS A 126 -25.59 -3.01 -5.40
CA LYS A 126 -25.74 -2.85 -6.86
C LYS A 126 -24.39 -2.68 -7.58
N ALA A 127 -23.35 -2.28 -6.87
CA ALA A 127 -21.99 -2.20 -7.38
C ALA A 127 -20.99 -2.24 -6.22
N ILE A 128 -19.76 -2.64 -6.52
CA ILE A 128 -18.63 -2.57 -5.59
C ILE A 128 -17.58 -1.62 -6.16
N VAL A 129 -17.16 -0.65 -5.37
CA VAL A 129 -15.98 0.17 -5.65
C VAL A 129 -14.81 -0.37 -4.84
N LEU A 130 -13.81 -0.91 -5.51
CA LEU A 130 -12.57 -1.35 -4.88
C LEU A 130 -11.57 -0.19 -4.90
N ARG A 131 -11.35 0.44 -3.75
CA ARG A 131 -10.34 1.49 -3.59
C ARG A 131 -9.00 0.86 -3.27
N VAL A 132 -8.03 0.95 -4.20
CA VAL A 132 -6.72 0.30 -4.08
C VAL A 132 -5.63 1.34 -3.91
N ASN A 133 -4.93 1.28 -2.78
CA ASN A 133 -3.70 2.04 -2.51
C ASN A 133 -2.64 1.09 -1.93
N SER A 134 -2.05 0.24 -2.78
CA SER A 134 -1.25 -0.90 -2.38
C SER A 134 -0.06 -1.15 -3.31
N PRO A 135 1.15 -1.39 -2.79
CA PRO A 135 2.30 -1.85 -3.57
C PRO A 135 2.17 -3.31 -4.04
N GLY A 136 1.12 -4.01 -3.59
CA GLY A 136 0.99 -5.44 -3.71
C GLY A 136 1.48 -6.18 -2.48
N GLY A 137 1.95 -7.41 -2.65
CA GLY A 137 2.43 -8.26 -1.57
C GLY A 137 2.26 -9.74 -1.89
N SER A 138 1.68 -10.50 -0.96
CA SER A 138 1.45 -11.94 -1.12
C SER A 138 0.59 -12.25 -2.35
N VAL A 139 1.12 -13.11 -3.23
CA VAL A 139 0.41 -13.58 -4.43
C VAL A 139 -0.84 -14.36 -4.04
N VAL A 140 -0.71 -15.30 -3.09
CA VAL A 140 -1.82 -16.16 -2.65
C VAL A 140 -2.95 -15.33 -2.05
N ASP A 141 -2.61 -14.36 -1.22
CA ASP A 141 -3.60 -13.50 -0.57
C ASP A 141 -4.28 -12.54 -1.57
N SER A 142 -3.53 -12.04 -2.54
CA SER A 142 -4.09 -11.28 -3.65
C SER A 142 -5.05 -12.15 -4.49
N ASP A 143 -4.75 -13.43 -4.69
CA ASP A 143 -5.62 -14.33 -5.43
C ASP A 143 -6.92 -14.66 -4.67
N TYR A 144 -6.88 -14.77 -3.35
CA TYR A 144 -8.10 -14.89 -2.54
C TYR A 144 -9.02 -13.68 -2.71
N MET A 145 -8.47 -12.46 -2.72
CA MET A 145 -9.25 -11.24 -2.98
C MET A 145 -9.84 -11.25 -4.40
N ARG A 146 -9.03 -11.63 -5.41
CA ARG A 146 -9.52 -11.76 -6.80
C ARG A 146 -10.69 -12.74 -6.93
N TRP A 147 -10.64 -13.83 -6.18
CA TRP A 147 -11.68 -14.84 -6.20
C TRP A 147 -13.02 -14.30 -5.71
N GLU A 148 -13.03 -13.45 -4.68
CA GLU A 148 -14.26 -12.79 -4.22
C GLU A 148 -14.75 -11.73 -5.21
N ILE A 149 -13.86 -10.99 -5.87
CA ILE A 149 -14.20 -10.07 -6.95
C ILE A 149 -14.88 -10.83 -8.10
N LYS A 150 -14.32 -11.96 -8.49
CA LYS A 150 -14.92 -12.82 -9.52
C LYS A 150 -16.32 -13.30 -9.13
N LYS A 151 -16.53 -13.70 -7.88
CA LYS A 151 -17.85 -14.12 -7.39
C LYS A 151 -18.88 -12.98 -7.44
N ALA A 152 -18.48 -11.75 -7.13
CA ALA A 152 -19.34 -10.59 -7.27
C ALA A 152 -19.80 -10.41 -8.72
N GLN A 153 -18.85 -10.48 -9.66
CA GLN A 153 -19.15 -10.37 -11.09
C GLN A 153 -20.03 -11.52 -11.60
N ASP A 154 -19.79 -12.74 -11.14
CA ASP A 154 -20.63 -13.91 -11.50
C ASP A 154 -22.08 -13.78 -11.02
N LYS A 155 -22.31 -12.98 -9.96
CA LYS A 155 -23.64 -12.58 -9.49
C LYS A 155 -24.23 -11.37 -10.24
N GLY A 156 -23.51 -10.80 -11.20
CA GLY A 156 -23.92 -9.62 -11.97
C GLY A 156 -23.70 -8.30 -11.24
N ILE A 157 -22.91 -8.28 -10.16
CA ILE A 157 -22.54 -7.06 -9.44
C ILE A 157 -21.26 -6.49 -10.07
N PRO A 158 -21.32 -5.32 -10.73
CA PRO A 158 -20.15 -4.73 -11.34
C PRO A 158 -19.13 -4.29 -10.27
N VAL A 159 -17.84 -4.52 -10.56
CA VAL A 159 -16.73 -4.11 -9.71
C VAL A 159 -15.92 -3.05 -10.43
N ILE A 160 -15.83 -1.89 -9.83
CA ILE A 160 -15.10 -0.73 -10.34
C ILE A 160 -13.87 -0.49 -9.44
N VAL A 161 -12.70 -0.40 -10.04
CA VAL A 161 -11.48 -0.06 -9.29
C VAL A 161 -11.23 1.44 -9.36
N SER A 162 -10.94 2.02 -8.20
CA SER A 162 -10.39 3.37 -8.04
C SER A 162 -8.99 3.26 -7.43
N MET A 163 -7.96 3.50 -8.22
CA MET A 163 -6.58 3.47 -7.75
C MET A 163 -6.23 4.73 -6.97
N GLY A 164 -5.45 4.58 -5.91
CA GLY A 164 -4.84 5.68 -5.18
C GLY A 164 -3.52 6.10 -5.81
N SER A 165 -2.60 6.59 -4.98
CA SER A 165 -1.26 6.96 -5.45
C SER A 165 -0.44 5.74 -5.90
N LEU A 166 -0.76 4.55 -5.39
CA LEU A 166 -0.03 3.31 -5.66
C LEU A 166 -1.00 2.14 -5.81
N ALA A 167 -0.97 1.45 -6.94
CA ALA A 167 -1.73 0.22 -7.18
C ALA A 167 -0.91 -0.71 -8.07
N ALA A 168 0.11 -1.35 -7.51
CA ALA A 168 1.11 -2.10 -8.24
C ALA A 168 1.21 -3.56 -7.81
N SER A 169 1.81 -4.41 -8.64
CA SER A 169 2.02 -5.84 -8.37
C SER A 169 0.71 -6.52 -7.91
N GLY A 170 0.64 -7.09 -6.70
CA GLY A 170 -0.59 -7.64 -6.13
C GLY A 170 -1.77 -6.66 -6.13
N GLY A 171 -1.52 -5.34 -5.94
CA GLY A 171 -2.54 -4.30 -6.03
C GLY A 171 -3.10 -4.15 -7.46
N TYR A 172 -2.25 -4.26 -8.48
CA TYR A 172 -2.70 -4.34 -9.86
C TYR A 172 -3.37 -5.68 -10.17
N TRP A 173 -2.86 -6.77 -9.60
CA TRP A 173 -3.41 -8.12 -9.78
C TRP A 173 -4.86 -8.21 -9.36
N ILE A 174 -5.21 -7.71 -8.16
CA ILE A 174 -6.61 -7.66 -7.70
C ILE A 174 -7.47 -6.72 -8.55
N SER A 175 -6.88 -5.66 -9.10
CA SER A 175 -7.58 -4.69 -9.95
C SER A 175 -7.88 -5.24 -11.35
N SER A 176 -7.09 -6.20 -11.84
CA SER A 176 -7.10 -6.65 -13.23
C SER A 176 -8.39 -7.33 -13.70
N LEU A 177 -9.22 -7.81 -12.76
CA LEU A 177 -10.52 -8.41 -13.07
C LEU A 177 -11.68 -7.40 -13.10
N ALA A 178 -11.46 -6.16 -12.65
CA ALA A 178 -12.53 -5.18 -12.55
C ALA A 178 -13.15 -4.85 -13.92
N ASP A 179 -14.44 -4.53 -13.91
CA ASP A 179 -15.17 -4.10 -15.12
C ASP A 179 -14.64 -2.77 -15.65
N LYS A 180 -14.16 -1.89 -14.74
CA LYS A 180 -13.46 -0.66 -15.09
C LYS A 180 -12.41 -0.33 -14.04
N ILE A 181 -11.32 0.28 -14.50
CA ILE A 181 -10.21 0.75 -13.66
C ILE A 181 -10.04 2.24 -13.91
N TYR A 182 -10.03 3.02 -12.83
CA TYR A 182 -9.73 4.45 -12.83
C TYR A 182 -8.43 4.68 -12.06
N ALA A 183 -7.54 5.45 -12.66
CA ALA A 183 -6.27 5.88 -12.08
C ALA A 183 -6.04 7.35 -12.40
N GLU A 184 -5.34 8.06 -11.54
CA GLU A 184 -4.87 9.42 -11.79
C GLU A 184 -3.58 9.39 -12.62
N ALA A 185 -3.22 10.54 -13.19
CA ALA A 185 -2.03 10.63 -14.04
C ALA A 185 -0.72 10.34 -13.29
N ASP A 186 -0.71 10.54 -11.99
CA ASP A 186 0.42 10.32 -11.08
C ASP A 186 0.33 9.00 -10.31
N THR A 187 -0.67 8.16 -10.57
CA THR A 187 -0.77 6.83 -9.98
C THR A 187 0.38 5.94 -10.43
N ILE A 188 1.14 5.42 -9.49
CA ILE A 188 2.13 4.38 -9.74
C ILE A 188 1.41 3.04 -9.83
N THR A 189 1.42 2.41 -11.00
CA THR A 189 0.71 1.16 -11.25
C THR A 189 1.50 0.19 -12.13
N GLY A 190 0.92 -0.98 -12.46
CA GLY A 190 1.60 -2.01 -13.23
C GLY A 190 2.48 -2.88 -12.32
N SER A 191 3.81 -2.88 -12.52
CA SER A 191 4.75 -3.78 -11.82
C SER A 191 4.28 -5.24 -11.87
N ILE A 192 3.87 -5.67 -13.07
CA ILE A 192 3.28 -7.00 -13.31
C ILE A 192 4.41 -8.02 -13.32
N GLY A 193 4.45 -8.87 -12.31
CA GLY A 193 5.44 -9.92 -12.21
C GLY A 193 5.77 -10.26 -10.76
N VAL A 194 6.64 -11.25 -10.61
CA VAL A 194 7.20 -11.66 -9.32
C VAL A 194 8.72 -11.70 -9.42
N TYR A 195 9.39 -11.46 -8.33
CA TYR A 195 10.82 -11.66 -8.22
C TYR A 195 11.14 -12.33 -6.88
N GLY A 196 12.23 -13.04 -6.86
CA GLY A 196 12.77 -13.63 -5.63
C GLY A 196 14.28 -13.46 -5.61
N THR A 197 14.83 -13.11 -4.46
CA THR A 197 16.27 -13.09 -4.23
C THR A 197 16.60 -14.21 -3.26
N LEU A 198 17.47 -15.10 -3.69
CA LEU A 198 17.95 -16.20 -2.87
C LEU A 198 19.45 -16.02 -2.66
N PHE A 199 19.86 -16.15 -1.42
CA PHE A 199 21.26 -16.06 -1.04
C PHE A 199 21.80 -17.46 -0.78
N SER A 200 22.96 -17.80 -1.37
CA SER A 200 23.73 -18.98 -1.01
C SER A 200 24.97 -18.54 -0.23
N PHE A 201 25.17 -19.13 0.91
CA PHE A 201 26.31 -18.92 1.76
C PHE A 201 27.28 -20.12 1.75
N GLU A 202 27.06 -21.07 0.85
CA GLU A 202 27.88 -22.28 0.72
C GLU A 202 29.38 -21.98 0.77
N LYS A 203 29.87 -21.06 -0.07
CA LYS A 203 31.30 -20.67 -0.09
C LYS A 203 31.80 -20.04 1.19
N ILE A 204 30.91 -19.38 1.93
CA ILE A 204 31.24 -18.81 3.24
C ILE A 204 31.36 -19.92 4.27
N TYR A 205 30.45 -20.88 4.26
CA TYR A 205 30.49 -22.02 5.15
C TYR A 205 31.71 -22.89 4.87
N ASP A 206 32.03 -23.14 3.61
CA ASP A 206 33.26 -23.84 3.21
C ASP A 206 34.51 -23.15 3.74
N TRP A 207 34.59 -21.85 3.58
CA TRP A 207 35.72 -21.06 4.08
C TRP A 207 35.82 -21.09 5.61
N MET A 208 34.69 -21.17 6.33
CA MET A 208 34.62 -21.30 7.78
C MET A 208 34.83 -22.75 8.26
N GLY A 209 34.88 -23.71 7.36
CA GLY A 209 34.99 -25.16 7.69
C GLY A 209 33.67 -25.73 8.26
N ILE A 210 32.53 -25.10 7.97
CA ILE A 210 31.19 -25.56 8.38
C ILE A 210 30.67 -26.47 7.28
N ASN A 211 30.36 -27.75 7.64
CA ASN A 211 29.76 -28.69 6.72
C ASN A 211 28.29 -28.90 7.08
N TYR A 212 27.47 -28.96 6.06
CA TYR A 212 26.05 -29.30 6.18
C TYR A 212 25.80 -30.69 5.69
N ASP A 213 25.07 -31.49 6.47
CA ASP A 213 24.60 -32.80 6.11
C ASP A 213 23.19 -33.01 6.64
N GLY A 214 22.38 -33.81 5.95
CA GLY A 214 21.00 -34.02 6.33
C GLY A 214 20.45 -35.34 5.81
N TYR A 215 19.54 -35.93 6.55
CA TYR A 215 18.78 -37.11 6.16
C TYR A 215 17.33 -36.76 5.85
N SER A 216 16.82 -37.26 4.73
CA SER A 216 15.44 -37.06 4.32
C SER A 216 14.87 -38.27 3.62
N THR A 217 13.55 -38.44 3.74
CA THR A 217 12.81 -39.48 3.00
C THR A 217 12.49 -39.08 1.55
N THR A 218 12.74 -37.81 1.20
CA THR A 218 12.55 -37.31 -0.16
C THR A 218 13.85 -36.68 -0.68
N LYS A 219 13.99 -36.55 -2.01
CA LYS A 219 15.21 -36.07 -2.67
C LYS A 219 15.70 -34.70 -2.17
N TYR A 220 14.77 -33.82 -1.81
CA TYR A 220 15.08 -32.43 -1.40
C TYR A 220 14.60 -32.07 0.01
N GLY A 221 14.14 -33.04 0.79
CA GLY A 221 13.55 -32.74 2.11
C GLY A 221 14.54 -32.28 3.17
N ALA A 222 15.83 -32.57 3.02
CA ALA A 222 16.90 -32.06 3.86
C ALA A 222 17.75 -30.97 3.17
N PHE A 223 17.24 -30.42 2.06
CA PHE A 223 17.97 -29.43 1.29
C PHE A 223 17.87 -28.05 1.96
N ASP A 224 19.00 -27.48 2.33
CA ASP A 224 19.07 -26.09 2.83
C ASP A 224 19.45 -25.17 1.67
N PHE A 225 18.51 -24.30 1.28
CA PHE A 225 18.66 -23.36 0.17
C PHE A 225 19.79 -22.35 0.36
N THR A 226 20.21 -22.13 1.60
CA THR A 226 21.23 -21.14 1.94
C THR A 226 22.61 -21.76 2.11
N ALA A 227 22.67 -23.03 2.46
CA ALA A 227 23.89 -23.70 2.87
C ALA A 227 24.44 -24.73 1.85
N MET A 228 23.63 -25.15 0.89
CA MET A 228 23.98 -26.21 -0.06
C MET A 228 23.97 -25.70 -1.50
N ASP A 229 24.82 -26.28 -2.35
CA ASP A 229 24.84 -25.99 -3.78
C ASP A 229 23.52 -26.43 -4.45
N TRP A 230 23.02 -25.61 -5.34
CA TRP A 230 21.72 -25.81 -5.97
C TRP A 230 21.82 -26.80 -7.13
N PRO A 231 21.19 -27.97 -7.04
CA PRO A 231 21.10 -28.87 -8.17
C PRO A 231 20.46 -28.19 -9.39
N GLU A 232 20.98 -28.45 -10.58
CA GLU A 232 20.50 -27.85 -11.81
C GLU A 232 19.00 -28.08 -12.02
N GLU A 233 18.50 -29.26 -11.75
CA GLU A 233 17.09 -29.62 -11.86
C GLU A 233 16.21 -28.82 -10.88
N PHE A 234 16.72 -28.56 -9.66
CA PHE A 234 16.01 -27.73 -8.68
C PHE A 234 15.97 -26.28 -9.13
N SER A 235 17.10 -25.73 -9.61
CA SER A 235 17.18 -24.40 -10.19
C SER A 235 16.23 -24.23 -11.37
N ALA A 236 16.11 -25.24 -12.23
CA ALA A 236 15.19 -25.25 -13.37
C ALA A 236 13.72 -25.25 -12.92
N ALA A 237 13.37 -26.11 -11.95
CA ALA A 237 12.01 -26.16 -11.40
C ALA A 237 11.62 -24.85 -10.71
N PHE A 238 12.54 -24.25 -9.95
CA PHE A 238 12.31 -22.97 -9.30
C PHE A 238 12.06 -21.85 -10.32
N LYS A 239 12.89 -21.76 -11.37
CA LYS A 239 12.72 -20.79 -12.45
C LYS A 239 11.40 -20.97 -13.22
N ALA A 240 10.93 -22.21 -13.36
CA ALA A 240 9.65 -22.49 -14.04
C ALA A 240 8.43 -22.13 -13.17
N GLY A 241 8.61 -21.99 -11.85
CA GLY A 241 7.55 -21.61 -10.91
C GLY A 241 7.41 -20.09 -10.70
N ILE A 242 8.35 -19.31 -11.24
CA ILE A 242 8.32 -17.84 -11.25
C ILE A 242 7.73 -17.36 -12.57
#